data_68a11094a79e2f8a633a0279c755c2d9
#
_entry.id   68a11094a79e2f8a633a0279c755c2d9
#
_cell.length_a   1.000
_cell.length_b   1.000
_cell.length_c   1.000
_cell.angle_alpha   90.00
_cell.angle_beta   90.00
_cell.angle_gamma   90.00
#
_symmetry.space_group_name_H-M   'P 1'
#
loop_
_entity.id
_entity.type
_entity.pdbx_description
1 polymer ?
#
loop_
_entity_poly.entity_id
_entity_poly.type
_entity_poly.pdbx_seq_one_letter_code
_entity_poly.pdbx_strand_id
1 'polypeptide(L)'
;TIHKEQDYVNNKNEIAAELKNVSFGYTKENGFVIEDFSMKLYKGKCHFIVGENGSGKTTVAKLLSGYIKPYSGKIKTYGNSIGILSQDVTDHFTNDEYDGRNPYDLSGGEKQLLALSLVLKNNPDIIILDEPTKGVDNREKANLINTINELKKQQKTILVISHDISFMADAADYVCMISDRQPVYSGNVREFCLENVFYTTPVCRMWKGISEDVVTEKEAEEWNR
;
A
#
# COMPACT_ATOMS: atom_id res chain seq x y z
N THR A 1 7.30 20.31 -13.39
CA THR A 1 8.25 20.05 -12.31
C THR A 1 7.71 20.73 -11.06
N ILE A 2 6.94 20.02 -10.25
CA ILE A 2 6.45 20.52 -8.97
C ILE A 2 6.93 19.55 -7.91
N HIS A 3 8.18 19.74 -7.45
CA HIS A 3 8.62 19.27 -6.17
C HIS A 3 7.97 20.15 -5.11
N LYS A 4 6.80 19.77 -4.63
CA LYS A 4 6.32 20.24 -3.33
C LYS A 4 6.66 19.16 -2.31
N GLU A 5 7.91 19.19 -1.81
CA GLU A 5 8.19 18.78 -0.45
C GLU A 5 7.48 19.81 0.44
N GLN A 6 6.21 19.60 0.72
CA GLN A 6 5.53 20.36 1.75
C GLN A 6 5.80 19.68 3.08
N ASP A 7 6.58 20.38 3.90
CA ASP A 7 6.87 20.11 5.30
C ASP A 7 5.57 19.87 6.10
N TYR A 8 5.17 18.61 6.24
CA TYR A 8 4.31 18.19 7.34
C TYR A 8 5.14 17.99 8.61
N VAL A 9 5.78 19.07 9.05
CA VAL A 9 6.39 19.15 10.35
C VAL A 9 5.33 19.64 11.32
N ASN A 10 4.55 18.71 11.91
CA ASN A 10 4.02 18.86 13.26
C ASN A 10 3.25 17.62 13.74
N ASN A 11 3.84 16.44 13.59
CA ASN A 11 3.63 15.32 14.51
C ASN A 11 4.90 14.47 14.47
N LYS A 12 5.44 14.08 15.62
CA LYS A 12 6.60 13.17 15.75
C LYS A 12 6.21 11.76 15.26
N ASN A 13 5.94 11.60 13.96
CA ASN A 13 5.72 10.30 13.38
C ASN A 13 7.07 9.57 13.34
N GLU A 14 7.19 8.53 14.14
CA GLU A 14 8.34 7.64 14.14
C GLU A 14 8.44 6.94 12.79
N ILE A 15 9.62 6.94 12.17
CA ILE A 15 9.85 6.31 10.86
C ILE A 15 10.07 4.82 11.09
N ALA A 16 9.23 3.97 10.48
CA ALA A 16 9.38 2.52 10.48
C ALA A 16 10.35 2.05 9.39
N ALA A 17 10.31 2.68 8.21
CA ALA A 17 11.25 2.40 7.13
C ALA A 17 11.44 3.61 6.22
N GLU A 18 12.59 3.68 5.55
CA GLU A 18 12.94 4.75 4.62
C GLU A 18 13.69 4.18 3.41
N LEU A 19 13.25 4.59 2.22
CA LEU A 19 14.01 4.49 0.98
C LEU A 19 14.52 5.90 0.64
N LYS A 20 15.82 6.05 0.34
CA LYS A 20 16.42 7.34 0.03
C LYS A 20 17.26 7.26 -1.22
N ASN A 21 16.82 7.99 -2.25
CA ASN A 21 17.47 8.10 -3.57
C ASN A 21 17.79 6.72 -4.19
N VAL A 22 16.82 5.81 -4.11
CA VAL A 22 16.96 4.42 -4.52
C VAL A 22 16.74 4.30 -6.02
N SER A 23 17.71 3.66 -6.72
CA SER A 23 17.57 3.31 -8.13
C SER A 23 17.82 1.82 -8.34
N PHE A 24 16.98 1.20 -9.17
CA PHE A 24 17.03 -0.23 -9.46
C PHE A 24 16.53 -0.54 -10.88
N GLY A 25 17.13 -1.55 -11.51
CA GLY A 25 16.70 -2.17 -12.77
C GLY A 25 17.00 -3.66 -12.76
N TYR A 26 16.18 -4.47 -13.43
CA TYR A 26 16.38 -5.92 -13.48
C TYR A 26 17.52 -6.33 -14.40
N THR A 27 17.75 -5.57 -15.49
CA THR A 27 18.85 -5.76 -16.42
C THR A 27 19.47 -4.42 -16.78
N LYS A 28 20.75 -4.43 -17.16
CA LYS A 28 21.44 -3.21 -17.60
C LYS A 28 20.90 -2.65 -18.92
N GLU A 29 20.35 -3.53 -19.77
CA GLU A 29 19.84 -3.18 -21.09
C GLU A 29 18.51 -2.46 -21.05
N ASN A 30 17.62 -2.81 -20.09
CA ASN A 30 16.28 -2.24 -19.97
C ASN A 30 16.22 -0.94 -19.16
N GLY A 31 17.37 -0.48 -18.64
CA GLY A 31 17.46 0.70 -17.80
C GLY A 31 16.81 0.53 -16.41
N PHE A 32 16.58 1.65 -15.75
CA PHE A 32 15.97 1.63 -14.42
C PHE A 32 14.46 1.38 -14.48
N VAL A 33 13.96 0.60 -13.51
CA VAL A 33 12.52 0.45 -13.22
C VAL A 33 12.10 1.47 -12.16
N ILE A 34 13.01 1.77 -11.23
CA ILE A 34 12.89 2.81 -10.21
C ILE A 34 14.14 3.67 -10.28
N GLU A 35 13.97 4.99 -10.31
CA GLU A 35 15.08 5.95 -10.43
C GLU A 35 14.91 7.09 -9.42
N ASP A 36 15.94 7.30 -8.60
CA ASP A 36 16.00 8.35 -7.56
C ASP A 36 14.77 8.37 -6.62
N PHE A 37 14.26 7.19 -6.30
CA PHE A 37 13.03 7.01 -5.54
C PHE A 37 13.29 7.21 -4.05
N SER A 38 12.47 8.07 -3.43
CA SER A 38 12.52 8.30 -1.99
C SER A 38 11.11 8.19 -1.39
N MET A 39 10.98 7.46 -0.27
CA MET A 39 9.72 7.27 0.44
C MET A 39 9.99 6.99 1.91
N LYS A 40 9.12 7.46 2.80
CA LYS A 40 9.13 7.14 4.23
C LYS A 40 7.85 6.41 4.60
N LEU A 41 8.00 5.38 5.42
CA LEU A 41 6.88 4.70 6.08
C LEU A 41 6.87 5.10 7.55
N TYR A 42 5.72 5.56 8.02
CA TYR A 42 5.53 5.97 9.41
C TYR A 42 4.89 4.85 10.22
N LYS A 43 5.38 4.65 11.44
CA LYS A 43 4.95 3.59 12.35
C LYS A 43 3.45 3.69 12.68
N GLY A 44 2.76 2.56 12.67
CA GLY A 44 1.33 2.49 12.95
C GLY A 44 0.44 3.14 11.90
N LYS A 45 0.97 3.40 10.67
CA LYS A 45 0.26 4.02 9.57
C LYS A 45 0.12 3.08 8.38
N CYS A 46 -0.94 3.30 7.59
CA CYS A 46 -1.18 2.62 6.34
C CYS A 46 -0.75 3.53 5.17
N HIS A 47 0.19 3.03 4.39
CA HIS A 47 0.74 3.68 3.21
C HIS A 47 0.28 2.96 1.97
N PHE A 48 -0.08 3.69 0.92
CA PHE A 48 -0.41 3.12 -0.38
C PHE A 48 0.61 3.54 -1.43
N ILE A 49 0.94 2.61 -2.32
CA ILE A 49 1.63 2.92 -3.58
C ILE A 49 0.65 2.70 -4.71
N VAL A 50 0.39 3.75 -5.48
CA VAL A 50 -0.45 3.74 -6.67
C VAL A 50 0.35 4.11 -7.92
N GLY A 51 -0.16 3.80 -9.09
CA GLY A 51 0.47 4.10 -10.37
C GLY A 51 0.12 3.06 -11.44
N GLU A 52 0.53 3.30 -12.67
CA GLU A 52 0.25 2.43 -13.81
C GLU A 52 0.90 1.05 -13.67
N ASN A 53 0.40 0.07 -14.43
CA ASN A 53 1.04 -1.24 -14.50
C ASN A 53 2.45 -1.11 -15.05
N GLY A 54 3.41 -1.78 -14.41
CA GLY A 54 4.82 -1.69 -14.79
C GLY A 54 5.56 -0.46 -14.24
N SER A 55 4.91 0.44 -13.48
CA SER A 55 5.57 1.62 -12.89
C SER A 55 6.59 1.32 -11.79
N GLY A 56 6.73 0.05 -11.36
CA GLY A 56 7.72 -0.35 -10.36
C GLY A 56 7.19 -0.55 -8.94
N LYS A 57 5.87 -0.53 -8.72
CA LYS A 57 5.26 -0.69 -7.37
C LYS A 57 5.72 -1.97 -6.65
N THR A 58 5.58 -3.13 -7.27
CA THR A 58 6.06 -4.41 -6.72
C THR A 58 7.58 -4.43 -6.55
N THR A 59 8.32 -3.67 -7.39
CA THR A 59 9.77 -3.53 -7.24
C THR A 59 10.12 -2.79 -5.95
N VAL A 60 9.37 -1.75 -5.58
CA VAL A 60 9.53 -1.05 -4.29
C VAL A 60 9.29 -2.00 -3.12
N ALA A 61 8.25 -2.84 -3.17
CA ALA A 61 8.01 -3.87 -2.15
C ALA A 61 9.18 -4.84 -1.99
N LYS A 62 9.70 -5.35 -3.11
CA LYS A 62 10.86 -6.27 -3.13
C LYS A 62 12.14 -5.61 -2.62
N LEU A 63 12.35 -4.33 -2.92
CA LEU A 63 13.48 -3.54 -2.41
C LEU A 63 13.36 -3.34 -0.90
N LEU A 64 12.19 -2.93 -0.41
CA LEU A 64 11.94 -2.68 1.01
C LEU A 64 12.11 -3.94 1.85
N SER A 65 11.64 -5.08 1.34
CA SER A 65 11.78 -6.39 2.01
C SER A 65 13.20 -6.97 1.97
N GLY A 66 14.10 -6.36 1.17
CA GLY A 66 15.45 -6.87 0.98
C GLY A 66 15.55 -8.07 0.03
N TYR A 67 14.45 -8.44 -0.63
CA TYR A 67 14.43 -9.52 -1.63
C TYR A 67 15.35 -9.21 -2.83
N ILE A 68 15.44 -7.92 -3.20
CA ILE A 68 16.38 -7.40 -4.19
C ILE A 68 17.16 -6.24 -3.59
N LYS A 69 18.38 -5.99 -4.10
CA LYS A 69 19.25 -4.90 -3.63
C LYS A 69 19.26 -3.76 -4.63
N PRO A 70 19.20 -2.50 -4.19
CA PRO A 70 19.27 -1.35 -5.08
C PRO A 70 20.66 -1.21 -5.73
N TYR A 71 20.74 -0.60 -6.91
CA TYR A 71 22.00 -0.20 -7.52
C TYR A 71 22.60 1.02 -6.83
N SER A 72 21.74 1.95 -6.41
CA SER A 72 22.15 3.14 -5.66
C SER A 72 21.10 3.52 -4.62
N GLY A 73 21.45 4.44 -3.73
CA GLY A 73 20.60 4.87 -2.64
C GLY A 73 20.74 4.02 -1.39
N LYS A 74 19.84 4.23 -0.44
CA LYS A 74 19.87 3.54 0.87
C LYS A 74 18.45 3.15 1.26
N ILE A 75 18.33 1.95 1.85
CA ILE A 75 17.08 1.46 2.46
C ILE A 75 17.38 1.19 3.94
N LYS A 76 16.52 1.70 4.82
CA LYS A 76 16.60 1.48 6.27
C LYS A 76 15.26 1.03 6.78
N THR A 77 15.23 -0.02 7.60
CA THR A 77 14.02 -0.55 8.25
C THR A 77 14.02 -0.31 9.76
N TYR A 78 15.06 0.34 10.28
CA TYR A 78 15.22 0.67 11.70
C TYR A 78 15.03 -0.53 12.64
N GLY A 79 15.43 -1.73 12.18
CA GLY A 79 15.33 -2.99 12.95
C GLY A 79 13.94 -3.64 12.91
N ASN A 80 12.98 -3.09 12.18
CA ASN A 80 11.65 -3.67 12.05
C ASN A 80 11.66 -4.91 11.15
N SER A 81 10.93 -5.94 11.56
CA SER A 81 10.68 -7.15 10.78
C SER A 81 9.62 -6.90 9.70
N ILE A 82 9.74 -7.57 8.55
CA ILE A 82 8.86 -7.36 7.40
C ILE A 82 8.18 -8.68 7.03
N GLY A 83 6.85 -8.65 6.92
CA GLY A 83 6.04 -9.69 6.32
C GLY A 83 5.47 -9.22 4.99
N ILE A 84 5.42 -10.10 3.99
CA ILE A 84 4.87 -9.79 2.67
C ILE A 84 3.75 -10.75 2.34
N LEU A 85 2.62 -10.21 1.91
CA LEU A 85 1.59 -10.93 1.17
C LEU A 85 1.78 -10.62 -0.31
N SER A 86 2.24 -11.61 -1.08
CA SER A 86 2.46 -11.48 -2.51
C SER A 86 1.14 -11.50 -3.29
N GLN A 87 1.15 -10.96 -4.51
CA GLN A 87 0.00 -10.95 -5.40
C GLN A 87 -0.53 -12.36 -5.70
N ASP A 88 0.36 -13.36 -5.80
CA ASP A 88 -0.02 -14.77 -5.85
C ASP A 88 -0.01 -15.34 -4.43
N VAL A 89 -1.21 -15.47 -3.86
CA VAL A 89 -1.36 -15.97 -2.48
C VAL A 89 -0.98 -17.45 -2.34
N THR A 90 -0.94 -18.19 -3.45
CA THR A 90 -0.56 -19.62 -3.43
C THR A 90 0.91 -19.83 -3.06
N ASP A 91 1.75 -18.79 -3.24
CA ASP A 91 3.15 -18.82 -2.79
C ASP A 91 3.30 -19.00 -1.27
N HIS A 92 2.25 -18.67 -0.51
CA HIS A 92 2.23 -18.80 0.96
C HIS A 92 1.76 -20.18 1.43
N PHE A 93 1.24 -21.04 0.54
CA PHE A 93 0.69 -22.33 0.90
C PHE A 93 1.76 -23.41 0.79
N THR A 94 2.25 -23.89 1.93
CA THR A 94 3.06 -25.12 2.04
C THR A 94 2.16 -26.27 2.44
N ASN A 95 2.47 -27.49 1.99
CA ASN A 95 1.57 -28.66 1.98
C ASN A 95 1.03 -29.16 3.33
N ASP A 96 1.35 -28.55 4.48
CA ASP A 96 1.24 -29.26 5.76
C ASP A 96 0.32 -28.63 6.85
N GLU A 97 -0.34 -27.46 6.66
CA GLU A 97 -0.98 -26.80 7.81
C GLU A 97 -2.30 -26.05 7.57
N TYR A 98 -3.30 -26.64 6.96
CA TYR A 98 -4.54 -25.89 6.75
C TYR A 98 -5.79 -26.63 7.29
N ASP A 99 -5.91 -26.79 8.61
CA ASP A 99 -7.16 -27.23 9.28
C ASP A 99 -7.93 -28.36 8.54
N GLY A 100 -7.21 -29.25 7.82
CA GLY A 100 -7.78 -30.33 7.02
C GLY A 100 -8.51 -29.87 5.75
N ARG A 101 -8.44 -28.60 5.36
CA ARG A 101 -8.97 -28.07 4.09
C ARG A 101 -7.85 -27.89 3.06
N ASN A 102 -8.14 -28.27 1.83
CA ASN A 102 -7.23 -27.99 0.74
C ASN A 102 -7.32 -26.46 0.39
N PRO A 103 -6.22 -25.70 0.41
CA PRO A 103 -6.26 -24.28 0.06
C PRO A 103 -6.82 -24.00 -1.33
N TYR A 104 -6.73 -24.96 -2.24
CA TYR A 104 -7.25 -24.83 -3.60
C TYR A 104 -8.79 -24.84 -3.66
N ASP A 105 -9.46 -25.39 -2.64
CA ASP A 105 -10.94 -25.46 -2.55
C ASP A 105 -11.54 -24.15 -1.96
N LEU A 106 -10.72 -23.23 -1.48
CA LEU A 106 -11.14 -21.96 -0.91
C LEU A 106 -11.50 -20.93 -2.00
N SER A 107 -12.46 -20.04 -1.71
CA SER A 107 -12.73 -18.85 -2.52
C SER A 107 -11.49 -17.93 -2.59
N GLY A 108 -11.47 -16.99 -3.53
CA GLY A 108 -10.38 -16.01 -3.65
C GLY A 108 -10.14 -15.24 -2.37
N GLY A 109 -11.21 -14.74 -1.73
CA GLY A 109 -11.12 -14.01 -0.48
C GLY A 109 -10.69 -14.86 0.71
N GLU A 110 -11.17 -16.11 0.82
CA GLU A 110 -10.70 -17.04 1.86
C GLU A 110 -9.22 -17.36 1.71
N LYS A 111 -8.72 -17.56 0.48
CA LYS A 111 -7.28 -17.71 0.19
C LYS A 111 -6.49 -16.49 0.66
N GLN A 112 -6.99 -15.29 0.36
CA GLN A 112 -6.36 -14.03 0.75
C GLN A 112 -6.26 -13.90 2.27
N LEU A 113 -7.36 -14.16 2.99
CA LEU A 113 -7.38 -14.11 4.46
C LEU A 113 -6.47 -15.16 5.09
N LEU A 114 -6.46 -16.38 4.54
CA LEU A 114 -5.55 -17.44 4.99
C LEU A 114 -4.09 -17.04 4.80
N ALA A 115 -3.71 -16.58 3.60
CA ALA A 115 -2.35 -16.14 3.32
C ALA A 115 -1.92 -14.97 4.22
N LEU A 116 -2.82 -14.01 4.45
CA LEU A 116 -2.57 -12.91 5.39
C LEU A 116 -2.35 -13.45 6.81
N SER A 117 -3.15 -14.40 7.27
CA SER A 117 -2.98 -15.00 8.59
C SER A 117 -1.61 -15.69 8.75
N LEU A 118 -1.11 -16.32 7.69
CA LEU A 118 0.22 -16.95 7.67
C LEU A 118 1.34 -15.91 7.77
N VAL A 119 1.21 -14.81 7.05
CA VAL A 119 2.16 -13.68 7.14
C VAL A 119 2.19 -13.12 8.56
N LEU A 120 1.01 -12.99 9.20
CA LEU A 120 0.87 -12.43 10.55
C LEU A 120 1.36 -13.37 11.67
N LYS A 121 1.48 -14.69 11.45
CA LYS A 121 2.02 -15.65 12.45
C LYS A 121 3.39 -15.23 12.99
N ASN A 122 4.24 -14.63 12.15
CA ASN A 122 5.56 -14.14 12.56
C ASN A 122 5.53 -12.77 13.23
N ASN A 123 4.35 -12.22 13.48
CA ASN A 123 4.13 -10.92 14.10
C ASN A 123 5.00 -9.77 13.54
N PRO A 124 5.06 -9.56 12.20
CA PRO A 124 5.92 -8.57 11.59
C PRO A 124 5.56 -7.15 12.04
N ASP A 125 6.54 -6.24 12.05
CA ASP A 125 6.34 -4.82 12.37
C ASP A 125 5.84 -4.05 11.16
N ILE A 126 6.30 -4.43 9.97
CA ILE A 126 5.88 -3.88 8.69
C ILE A 126 5.22 -4.99 7.87
N ILE A 127 4.03 -4.73 7.35
CA ILE A 127 3.26 -5.67 6.55
C ILE A 127 3.09 -5.08 5.16
N ILE A 128 3.57 -5.78 4.14
CA ILE A 128 3.43 -5.40 2.74
C ILE A 128 2.34 -6.25 2.11
N LEU A 129 1.34 -5.62 1.49
CA LEU A 129 0.23 -6.25 0.81
C LEU A 129 0.28 -5.86 -0.68
N ASP A 130 0.60 -6.81 -1.55
CA ASP A 130 0.67 -6.57 -3.00
C ASP A 130 -0.63 -7.03 -3.67
N GLU A 131 -1.43 -6.06 -4.17
CA GLU A 131 -2.75 -6.22 -4.80
C GLU A 131 -3.75 -7.05 -3.96
N PRO A 132 -3.96 -6.71 -2.68
CA PRO A 132 -4.74 -7.54 -1.75
C PRO A 132 -6.24 -7.57 -2.05
N THR A 133 -6.75 -6.70 -2.93
CA THR A 133 -8.17 -6.63 -3.32
C THR A 133 -8.47 -7.33 -4.64
N LYS A 134 -7.48 -7.96 -5.26
CA LYS A 134 -7.65 -8.65 -6.53
C LYS A 134 -8.51 -9.90 -6.37
N GLY A 135 -9.65 -9.94 -7.08
CA GLY A 135 -10.58 -11.08 -7.01
C GLY A 135 -11.38 -11.19 -5.71
N VAL A 136 -11.47 -10.10 -4.96
CA VAL A 136 -12.14 -9.98 -3.65
C VAL A 136 -13.41 -9.15 -3.82
N ASP A 137 -14.52 -9.57 -3.24
CA ASP A 137 -15.78 -8.83 -3.29
C ASP A 137 -15.82 -7.65 -2.29
N ASN A 138 -16.88 -6.83 -2.35
CA ASN A 138 -16.99 -5.63 -1.51
C ASN A 138 -17.06 -5.97 -0.01
N ARG A 139 -17.65 -7.11 0.38
CA ARG A 139 -17.73 -7.53 1.77
C ARG A 139 -16.33 -7.93 2.30
N GLU A 140 -15.61 -8.66 1.50
CA GLU A 140 -14.25 -9.08 1.80
C GLU A 140 -13.30 -7.89 1.86
N LYS A 141 -13.47 -6.89 0.96
CA LYS A 141 -12.73 -5.60 1.04
C LYS A 141 -13.00 -4.87 2.36
N ALA A 142 -14.25 -4.80 2.80
CA ALA A 142 -14.60 -4.18 4.09
C ALA A 142 -13.93 -4.92 5.26
N ASN A 143 -13.87 -6.24 5.22
CA ASN A 143 -13.16 -7.05 6.23
C ASN A 143 -11.65 -6.76 6.21
N LEU A 144 -11.05 -6.60 5.04
CA LEU A 144 -9.63 -6.25 4.91
C LEU A 144 -9.34 -4.86 5.47
N ILE A 145 -10.22 -3.86 5.22
CA ILE A 145 -10.10 -2.52 5.82
C ILE A 145 -10.15 -2.61 7.34
N ASN A 146 -11.09 -3.38 7.90
CA ASN A 146 -11.17 -3.58 9.34
C ASN A 146 -9.90 -4.23 9.90
N THR A 147 -9.36 -5.23 9.21
CA THR A 147 -8.10 -5.89 9.59
C THR A 147 -6.93 -4.90 9.58
N ILE A 148 -6.81 -4.07 8.54
CA ILE A 148 -5.79 -3.01 8.47
C ILE A 148 -5.92 -2.05 9.66
N ASN A 149 -7.14 -1.62 9.98
CA ASN A 149 -7.38 -0.72 11.10
C ASN A 149 -7.01 -1.34 12.45
N GLU A 150 -7.27 -2.63 12.68
CA GLU A 150 -6.84 -3.33 13.88
C GLU A 150 -5.32 -3.47 13.98
N LEU A 151 -4.65 -3.75 12.86
CA LEU A 151 -3.19 -3.80 12.79
C LEU A 151 -2.56 -2.41 13.09
N LYS A 152 -3.16 -1.33 12.57
CA LYS A 152 -2.73 0.06 12.91
C LYS A 152 -2.87 0.35 14.40
N LYS A 153 -3.95 -0.08 15.05
CA LYS A 153 -4.12 0.06 16.53
C LYS A 153 -3.01 -0.68 17.29
N GLN A 154 -2.53 -1.81 16.75
CA GLN A 154 -1.39 -2.55 17.29
C GLN A 154 -0.03 -1.93 16.93
N GLN A 155 -0.01 -0.72 16.36
CA GLN A 155 1.19 -0.01 15.91
C GLN A 155 1.95 -0.72 14.79
N LYS A 156 1.31 -1.63 14.05
CA LYS A 156 1.87 -2.21 12.83
C LYS A 156 1.85 -1.18 11.70
N THR A 157 2.89 -1.19 10.89
CA THR A 157 2.99 -0.33 9.70
C THR A 157 2.58 -1.15 8.48
N ILE A 158 1.68 -0.62 7.66
CA ILE A 158 1.16 -1.33 6.51
C ILE A 158 1.58 -0.59 5.24
N LEU A 159 2.10 -1.31 4.25
CA LEU A 159 2.32 -0.83 2.90
C LEU A 159 1.44 -1.63 1.95
N VAL A 160 0.50 -0.97 1.28
CA VAL A 160 -0.38 -1.57 0.29
C VAL A 160 0.02 -1.12 -1.11
N ILE A 161 0.15 -2.06 -2.02
CA ILE A 161 0.26 -1.80 -3.45
C ILE A 161 -1.08 -2.16 -4.07
N SER A 162 -1.78 -1.20 -4.63
CA SER A 162 -3.06 -1.45 -5.29
C SER A 162 -3.39 -0.36 -6.30
N HIS A 163 -4.23 -0.72 -7.27
CA HIS A 163 -4.87 0.22 -8.18
C HIS A 163 -6.31 0.57 -7.77
N ASP A 164 -6.82 0.00 -6.68
CA ASP A 164 -8.16 0.24 -6.16
C ASP A 164 -8.20 1.55 -5.36
N ILE A 165 -8.66 2.62 -6.01
CA ILE A 165 -8.70 3.97 -5.44
C ILE A 165 -9.73 4.08 -4.29
N SER A 166 -10.88 3.39 -4.40
CA SER A 166 -11.87 3.40 -3.32
C SER A 166 -11.31 2.73 -2.06
N PHE A 167 -10.66 1.58 -2.22
CA PHE A 167 -10.00 0.88 -1.11
C PHE A 167 -8.88 1.74 -0.49
N MET A 168 -8.10 2.44 -1.33
CA MET A 168 -7.08 3.39 -0.85
C MET A 168 -7.69 4.51 -0.02
N ALA A 169 -8.77 5.14 -0.49
CA ALA A 169 -9.42 6.25 0.21
C ALA A 169 -9.95 5.85 1.60
N ASP A 170 -10.44 4.60 1.73
CA ASP A 170 -10.99 4.08 2.98
C ASP A 170 -9.93 3.58 3.97
N ALA A 171 -8.78 3.10 3.50
CA ALA A 171 -7.78 2.41 4.33
C ALA A 171 -6.51 3.21 4.60
N ALA A 172 -6.10 4.11 3.68
CA ALA A 172 -4.79 4.76 3.71
C ALA A 172 -4.74 5.99 4.62
N ASP A 173 -3.58 6.19 5.25
CA ASP A 173 -3.19 7.47 5.85
C ASP A 173 -2.36 8.29 4.86
N TYR A 174 -1.48 7.62 4.11
CA TYR A 174 -0.56 8.23 3.16
C TYR A 174 -0.58 7.50 1.82
N VAL A 175 -0.31 8.23 0.76
CA VAL A 175 -0.20 7.68 -0.60
C VAL A 175 1.06 8.18 -1.28
N CYS A 176 1.70 7.30 -2.04
CA CYS A 176 2.79 7.61 -2.95
C CYS A 176 2.36 7.19 -4.36
N MET A 177 2.33 8.12 -5.29
CA MET A 177 2.05 7.84 -6.69
C MET A 177 3.35 7.74 -7.48
N ILE A 178 3.52 6.64 -8.21
CA ILE A 178 4.67 6.42 -9.09
C ILE A 178 4.23 6.60 -10.55
N SER A 179 4.92 7.48 -11.26
CA SER A 179 4.84 7.64 -12.71
C SER A 179 6.25 7.86 -13.27
N ASP A 180 6.51 7.35 -14.47
CA ASP A 180 7.82 7.48 -15.12
C ASP A 180 9.00 7.12 -14.21
N ARG A 181 8.88 6.02 -13.44
CA ARG A 181 9.92 5.45 -12.56
C ARG A 181 10.23 6.28 -11.31
N GLN A 182 9.53 7.39 -11.09
CA GLN A 182 9.76 8.32 -9.99
C GLN A 182 8.48 8.55 -9.17
N PRO A 183 8.60 8.95 -7.89
CA PRO A 183 7.45 9.39 -7.13
C PRO A 183 7.03 10.79 -7.63
N VAL A 184 5.79 10.88 -8.13
CA VAL A 184 5.22 12.17 -8.59
C VAL A 184 4.36 12.83 -7.51
N TYR A 185 3.94 12.07 -6.52
CA TYR A 185 3.25 12.55 -5.33
C TYR A 185 3.62 11.67 -4.14
N SER A 186 3.77 12.28 -2.96
CA SER A 186 3.92 11.57 -1.69
C SER A 186 3.33 12.45 -0.59
N GLY A 187 2.22 12.01 0.04
CA GLY A 187 1.53 12.82 1.02
C GLY A 187 0.29 12.16 1.61
N ASN A 188 -0.58 12.98 2.18
CA ASN A 188 -1.84 12.55 2.79
C ASN A 188 -2.83 12.08 1.71
N VAL A 189 -3.55 10.98 1.98
CA VAL A 189 -4.51 10.40 1.03
C VAL A 189 -5.65 11.34 0.69
N ARG A 190 -6.15 12.10 1.67
CA ARG A 190 -7.28 13.01 1.46
C ARG A 190 -6.93 14.13 0.48
N GLU A 191 -5.79 14.78 0.69
CA GLU A 191 -5.27 15.80 -0.23
C GLU A 191 -5.04 15.24 -1.62
N PHE A 192 -4.46 14.04 -1.70
CA PHE A 192 -4.27 13.35 -2.97
C PHE A 192 -5.59 13.19 -3.74
N CYS A 193 -6.64 12.70 -3.09
CA CYS A 193 -7.95 12.49 -3.72
C CYS A 193 -8.62 13.81 -4.15
N LEU A 194 -8.46 14.88 -3.39
CA LEU A 194 -9.04 16.20 -3.69
C LEU A 194 -8.32 16.91 -4.84
N GLU A 195 -7.00 16.83 -4.89
CA GLU A 195 -6.18 17.49 -5.90
C GLU A 195 -6.13 16.76 -7.24
N ASN A 196 -6.29 15.42 -7.25
CA ASN A 196 -6.19 14.63 -8.46
C ASN A 196 -7.53 14.49 -9.18
N VAL A 197 -7.51 14.69 -10.50
CA VAL A 197 -8.70 14.52 -11.36
C VAL A 197 -8.87 13.05 -11.80
N PHE A 198 -7.77 12.35 -12.03
CA PHE A 198 -7.77 10.97 -12.55
C PHE A 198 -7.71 9.92 -11.44
N TYR A 199 -6.89 10.14 -10.42
CA TYR A 199 -6.69 9.24 -9.29
C TYR A 199 -7.49 9.71 -8.08
N THR A 200 -8.82 9.81 -8.23
CA THR A 200 -9.74 10.18 -7.18
C THR A 200 -10.95 9.25 -7.15
N THR A 201 -11.65 9.17 -6.03
CA THR A 201 -12.82 8.31 -5.90
C THR A 201 -13.96 8.78 -6.80
N PRO A 202 -14.87 7.88 -7.25
CA PRO A 202 -16.08 8.28 -7.95
C PRO A 202 -16.90 9.28 -7.13
N VAL A 203 -16.98 9.07 -5.81
CA VAL A 203 -17.69 9.94 -4.87
C VAL A 203 -17.09 11.34 -4.87
N CYS A 204 -15.78 11.47 -4.70
CA CYS A 204 -15.10 12.75 -4.72
C CYS A 204 -15.33 13.51 -6.03
N ARG A 205 -15.38 12.83 -7.19
CA ARG A 205 -15.72 13.44 -8.48
C ARG A 205 -17.15 13.96 -8.52
N MET A 206 -18.11 13.22 -7.99
CA MET A 206 -19.54 13.61 -7.97
C MET A 206 -19.78 14.79 -7.06
N TRP A 207 -19.04 14.87 -5.93
CA TRP A 207 -19.20 15.94 -4.92
C TRP A 207 -18.32 17.15 -5.18
N LYS A 208 -17.43 17.09 -6.16
CA LYS A 208 -16.59 18.23 -6.53
C LYS A 208 -17.44 19.45 -6.92
N GLY A 209 -17.31 20.52 -6.16
CA GLY A 209 -18.11 21.73 -6.31
C GLY A 209 -19.38 21.79 -5.44
N ILE A 210 -19.73 20.71 -4.73
CA ILE A 210 -20.81 20.68 -3.73
C ILE A 210 -20.19 20.69 -2.32
N SER A 211 -19.21 19.82 -2.07
CA SER A 211 -18.42 19.78 -0.85
C SER A 211 -17.01 19.27 -1.15
N GLU A 212 -16.01 20.00 -0.67
CA GLU A 212 -14.59 19.58 -0.76
C GLU A 212 -14.20 18.58 0.34
N ASP A 213 -15.16 18.24 1.23
CA ASP A 213 -14.90 17.38 2.38
C ASP A 213 -15.30 15.92 2.16
N VAL A 214 -15.93 15.56 1.05
CA VAL A 214 -16.42 14.21 0.78
C VAL A 214 -15.46 13.48 -0.18
N VAL A 215 -14.78 12.47 0.34
CA VAL A 215 -13.82 11.64 -0.42
C VAL A 215 -14.26 10.18 -0.49
N THR A 216 -14.99 9.67 0.51
CA THR A 216 -15.43 8.29 0.61
C THR A 216 -16.96 8.15 0.51
N GLU A 217 -17.45 6.95 0.18
CA GLU A 217 -18.89 6.65 0.16
C GLU A 217 -19.54 6.86 1.53
N LYS A 218 -18.82 6.49 2.59
CA LYS A 218 -19.29 6.65 3.96
C LYS A 218 -19.49 8.13 4.32
N GLU A 219 -18.58 9.00 3.96
CA GLU A 219 -18.70 10.45 4.18
C GLU A 219 -19.89 11.03 3.40
N ALA A 220 -20.15 10.56 2.17
CA ALA A 220 -21.31 10.96 1.40
C ALA A 220 -22.65 10.55 2.05
N GLU A 221 -22.72 9.34 2.63
CA GLU A 221 -23.89 8.87 3.38
C GLU A 221 -24.11 9.67 4.66
N GLU A 222 -23.07 10.03 5.38
CA GLU A 222 -23.13 10.82 6.60
C GLU A 222 -23.58 12.28 6.30
N TRP A 223 -23.18 12.84 5.16
CA TRP A 223 -23.54 14.18 4.74
C TRP A 223 -25.04 14.32 4.34
N ASN A 224 -25.65 13.23 3.85
CA ASN A 224 -27.07 13.17 3.47
C ASN A 224 -28.05 12.93 4.65
N ARG A 225 -27.55 12.82 5.88
CA ARG A 225 -28.37 12.66 7.11
C ARG A 225 -28.54 13.95 7.87
#